data_486b0d01f1194e5cd7b0678cab20921f
#
_entry.id   486b0d01f1194e5cd7b0678cab20921f
#
_cell.length_a   1.000
_cell.length_b   1.000
_cell.length_c   1.000
_cell.angle_alpha   90.00
_cell.angle_beta   90.00
_cell.angle_gamma   90.00
#
_symmetry.space_group_name_H-M   'P 1'
#
loop_
_entity.id
_entity.type
_entity.pdbx_description
1 polymer ?
#
loop_
_entity_poly.entity_id
_entity_poly.type
_entity_poly.pdbx_seq_one_letter_code
_entity_poly.pdbx_strand_id
1 'polypeptide(L)'
;GYRKIFIDELDQVSHGAYKQLRKRLRGQKNQQIISAFNPVSEMSYIKTEIFDKEVFTELPTKSGDLKQKKKKGNMLLIRTNYLYNIWIVGDGKGGGFVDQHTIDDFESDRLTDINYYNIYALGHWGKLRTGGEFLKQFKSEKHVGEYAYNINLPLHISFDENVLPYLTCNVFQVENGNLRQIDEI
;
A
#
# COMPACT_ATOMS: atom_id res chain seq x y z
N GLY A 1 10.34 31.08 7.41
CA GLY A 1 9.79 29.72 7.34
C GLY A 1 10.51 28.87 6.29
N TYR A 2 10.41 27.57 6.41
CA TYR A 2 11.01 26.66 5.46
C TYR A 2 10.27 26.70 4.11
N ARG A 3 11.02 26.56 3.02
CA ARG A 3 10.45 26.50 1.66
C ARG A 3 10.30 25.06 1.18
N LYS A 4 11.22 24.18 1.61
CA LYS A 4 11.24 22.78 1.20
C LYS A 4 11.38 21.88 2.41
N ILE A 5 10.68 20.77 2.40
CA ILE A 5 10.79 19.67 3.36
C ILE A 5 11.05 18.41 2.55
N PHE A 6 12.07 17.66 2.92
CA PHE A 6 12.29 16.29 2.45
C PHE A 6 11.92 15.33 3.59
N ILE A 7 11.13 14.33 3.28
CA ILE A 7 10.72 13.27 4.21
C ILE A 7 11.17 11.96 3.59
N ASP A 8 12.15 11.36 4.21
CA ASP A 8 12.54 9.99 3.89
C ASP A 8 11.66 9.04 4.70
N GLU A 9 11.38 7.86 4.14
CA GLU A 9 10.54 6.85 4.77
C GLU A 9 9.19 7.39 5.28
N LEU A 10 8.46 8.08 4.41
CA LEU A 10 7.15 8.66 4.77
C LEU A 10 6.16 7.64 5.33
N ASP A 11 6.30 6.37 4.97
CA ASP A 11 5.50 5.25 5.47
C ASP A 11 5.66 5.04 6.99
N GLN A 12 6.77 5.49 7.59
CA GLN A 12 7.01 5.46 9.03
C GLN A 12 6.50 6.72 9.75
N VAL A 13 6.11 7.76 9.01
CA VAL A 13 5.59 8.99 9.59
C VAL A 13 4.08 8.89 9.78
N SER A 14 3.59 9.18 10.99
CA SER A 14 2.15 9.16 11.24
C SER A 14 1.39 10.22 10.43
N HIS A 15 0.12 9.92 10.07
CA HIS A 15 -0.73 10.86 9.33
C HIS A 15 -0.89 12.21 10.05
N GLY A 16 -0.97 12.17 11.40
CA GLY A 16 -1.03 13.39 12.22
C GLY A 16 0.22 14.27 12.08
N ALA A 17 1.39 13.67 12.15
CA ALA A 17 2.67 14.38 11.97
C ALA A 17 2.79 14.97 10.55
N TYR A 18 2.44 14.18 9.52
CA TYR A 18 2.41 14.67 8.14
C TYR A 18 1.48 15.87 7.95
N LYS A 19 0.25 15.83 8.52
CA LYS A 19 -0.68 16.96 8.50
C LYS A 19 -0.11 18.19 9.18
N GLN A 20 0.59 18.02 10.31
CA GLN A 20 1.24 19.14 11.00
C GLN A 20 2.36 19.76 10.16
N LEU A 21 3.21 18.95 9.53
CA LEU A 21 4.26 19.42 8.63
C LEU A 21 3.68 20.26 7.47
N ARG A 22 2.62 19.79 6.85
CA ARG A 22 1.91 20.54 5.78
C ARG A 22 1.41 21.90 6.28
N LYS A 23 0.87 21.96 7.50
CA LYS A 23 0.37 23.23 8.09
C LYS A 23 1.51 24.20 8.43
N ARG A 24 2.72 23.70 8.67
CA ARG A 24 3.89 24.53 8.97
C ARG A 24 4.53 25.16 7.74
N LEU A 25 4.30 24.61 6.57
CA LEU A 25 4.66 25.21 5.29
C LEU A 25 3.63 26.31 4.96
N ARG A 26 3.86 27.52 5.45
CA ARG A 26 3.02 28.69 5.20
C ARG A 26 3.84 29.97 5.20
N GLY A 27 3.30 31.02 4.58
CA GLY A 27 3.92 32.35 4.57
C GLY A 27 5.07 32.51 3.61
N GLN A 28 5.33 31.53 2.71
CA GLN A 28 6.36 31.59 1.67
C GLN A 28 5.79 31.17 0.32
N LYS A 29 6.36 31.69 -0.75
CA LYS A 29 6.05 31.24 -2.11
C LYS A 29 6.89 30.01 -2.46
N ASN A 30 6.40 29.19 -3.39
CA ASN A 30 7.11 28.03 -3.94
C ASN A 30 7.50 26.98 -2.86
N GLN A 31 6.58 26.69 -1.97
CA GLN A 31 6.77 25.67 -0.95
C GLN A 31 6.59 24.27 -1.54
N GLN A 32 7.41 23.33 -1.09
CA GLN A 32 7.42 21.96 -1.59
C GLN A 32 7.67 20.96 -0.47
N ILE A 33 6.93 19.85 -0.51
CA ILE A 33 7.24 18.62 0.25
C ILE A 33 7.68 17.58 -0.78
N ILE A 34 8.84 16.99 -0.56
CA ILE A 34 9.35 15.86 -1.32
C ILE A 34 9.37 14.69 -0.34
N SER A 35 8.78 13.57 -0.73
CA SER A 35 8.73 12.39 0.14
C SER A 35 9.17 11.16 -0.65
N ALA A 36 9.97 10.31 0.00
CA ALA A 36 10.31 8.98 -0.47
C ALA A 36 9.72 7.95 0.49
N PHE A 37 9.26 6.82 0.00
CA PHE A 37 8.72 5.74 0.82
C PHE A 37 8.61 4.44 0.02
N ASN A 38 8.56 3.33 0.74
CA ASN A 38 8.17 2.05 0.19
C ASN A 38 6.66 1.83 0.41
N PRO A 39 5.92 1.35 -0.59
CA PRO A 39 4.47 1.19 -0.51
C PRO A 39 4.09 -0.08 0.27
N VAL A 40 4.48 -0.15 1.55
CA VAL A 40 4.40 -1.36 2.39
C VAL A 40 2.99 -1.86 2.64
N SER A 41 1.99 -0.97 2.65
CA SER A 41 0.60 -1.37 2.92
C SER A 41 -0.40 -0.57 2.11
N GLU A 42 -1.30 -1.26 1.43
CA GLU A 42 -2.44 -0.64 0.75
C GLU A 42 -3.45 -0.01 1.72
N MET A 43 -3.40 -0.36 3.03
CA MET A 43 -4.19 0.27 4.09
C MET A 43 -3.54 1.53 4.67
N SER A 44 -2.31 1.87 4.22
CA SER A 44 -1.63 3.08 4.68
C SER A 44 -2.41 4.34 4.31
N TYR A 45 -2.38 5.35 5.21
CA TYR A 45 -2.97 6.67 4.93
C TYR A 45 -2.39 7.32 3.66
N ILE A 46 -1.17 6.98 3.29
CA ILE A 46 -0.56 7.47 2.06
C ILE A 46 -1.39 7.03 0.87
N LYS A 47 -1.80 5.76 0.83
CA LYS A 47 -2.68 5.25 -0.21
C LYS A 47 -4.10 5.79 -0.03
N THR A 48 -4.74 5.51 1.09
CA THR A 48 -6.16 5.75 1.28
C THR A 48 -6.54 7.23 1.34
N GLU A 49 -5.68 8.08 1.94
CA GLU A 49 -5.98 9.51 2.14
C GLU A 49 -5.31 10.43 1.13
N ILE A 50 -4.24 9.98 0.46
CA ILE A 50 -3.53 10.83 -0.50
C ILE A 50 -3.76 10.34 -1.93
N PHE A 51 -3.50 9.05 -2.21
CA PHE A 51 -3.54 8.55 -3.58
C PHE A 51 -4.96 8.22 -4.06
N ASP A 52 -5.74 7.49 -3.27
CA ASP A 52 -7.04 6.98 -3.72
C ASP A 52 -8.11 8.09 -3.82
N LYS A 53 -7.96 9.16 -3.04
CA LYS A 53 -8.88 10.32 -3.09
C LYS A 53 -8.66 11.24 -4.30
N GLU A 54 -7.64 10.99 -5.08
CA GLU A 54 -7.22 11.92 -6.12
C GLU A 54 -7.08 11.23 -7.48
N VAL A 55 -7.54 11.90 -8.49
CA VAL A 55 -7.35 11.45 -9.88
C VAL A 55 -6.01 11.95 -10.38
N PHE A 56 -5.10 11.03 -10.68
CA PHE A 56 -3.82 11.34 -11.30
C PHE A 56 -3.88 11.14 -12.81
N THR A 57 -3.32 12.06 -13.55
CA THR A 57 -3.07 11.91 -14.99
C THR A 57 -1.71 11.28 -15.22
N GLU A 58 -1.66 10.21 -15.98
CA GLU A 58 -0.38 9.57 -16.31
C GLU A 58 0.42 10.43 -17.31
N LEU A 59 1.69 10.57 -17.03
CA LEU A 59 2.62 11.27 -17.91
C LEU A 59 3.43 10.25 -18.72
N PRO A 60 3.78 10.56 -19.97
CA PRO A 60 4.62 9.70 -20.77
C PRO A 60 6.00 9.57 -20.14
N THR A 61 6.54 8.36 -20.16
CA THR A 61 7.88 8.05 -19.67
C THR A 61 8.70 7.41 -20.78
N LYS A 62 10.03 7.62 -20.75
CA LYS A 62 10.95 7.01 -21.71
C LYS A 62 11.28 5.55 -21.39
N SER A 63 11.12 5.13 -20.15
CA SER A 63 11.34 3.77 -19.69
C SER A 63 10.02 3.16 -19.24
N GLY A 64 9.74 1.93 -19.67
CA GLY A 64 8.42 1.30 -19.62
C GLY A 64 7.69 1.30 -18.28
N ASP A 65 8.39 1.32 -17.12
CA ASP A 65 7.76 1.20 -15.82
C ASP A 65 7.95 2.40 -14.89
N LEU A 66 8.66 3.42 -15.32
CA LEU A 66 8.66 4.68 -14.61
C LEU A 66 7.32 5.36 -14.88
N LYS A 67 6.38 5.28 -13.93
CA LYS A 67 5.09 5.96 -14.04
C LYS A 67 5.15 7.27 -13.28
N GLN A 68 4.96 8.36 -14.01
CA GLN A 68 4.78 9.68 -13.43
C GLN A 68 3.30 10.02 -13.48
N LYS A 69 2.74 10.40 -12.34
CA LYS A 69 1.34 10.83 -12.24
C LYS A 69 1.29 12.24 -11.69
N LYS A 70 0.54 13.14 -12.36
CA LYS A 70 0.41 14.54 -11.95
C LYS A 70 -1.02 14.86 -11.57
N LYS A 71 -1.23 15.37 -10.37
CA LYS A 71 -2.50 15.89 -9.90
C LYS A 71 -2.59 17.39 -10.12
N LYS A 72 -3.51 17.88 -10.97
CA LYS A 72 -3.90 19.31 -11.11
C LYS A 72 -2.78 20.34 -10.84
N GLY A 73 -1.58 20.01 -11.19
CA GLY A 73 -0.41 20.88 -11.03
C GLY A 73 0.34 20.82 -9.70
N ASN A 74 -0.22 20.23 -8.65
CA ASN A 74 0.37 20.35 -7.29
C ASN A 74 1.08 19.11 -6.77
N MET A 75 0.77 17.93 -7.30
CA MET A 75 1.39 16.68 -6.84
C MET A 75 1.97 15.90 -8.02
N LEU A 76 3.19 15.47 -7.87
CA LEU A 76 3.87 14.57 -8.79
C LEU A 76 4.20 13.28 -8.06
N LEU A 77 3.73 12.16 -8.58
CA LEU A 77 4.12 10.84 -8.16
C LEU A 77 5.11 10.25 -9.15
N ILE A 78 6.21 9.77 -8.66
CA ILE A 78 7.21 9.02 -9.43
C ILE A 78 7.34 7.65 -8.79
N ARG A 79 7.07 6.60 -9.56
CA ARG A 79 7.34 5.22 -9.15
C ARG A 79 8.55 4.70 -9.91
N THR A 80 9.52 4.21 -9.20
CA THR A 80 10.74 3.61 -9.74
C THR A 80 10.91 2.21 -9.19
N ASN A 81 11.67 1.38 -9.89
CA ASN A 81 12.13 0.10 -9.42
C ASN A 81 13.55 -0.19 -9.92
N TYR A 82 14.18 -1.24 -9.42
CA TYR A 82 15.56 -1.56 -9.76
C TYR A 82 15.76 -1.95 -11.22
N LEU A 83 14.74 -2.55 -11.88
CA LEU A 83 14.81 -3.04 -13.26
C LEU A 83 15.06 -1.93 -14.27
N TYR A 84 14.67 -0.68 -13.94
CA TYR A 84 14.85 0.50 -14.82
C TYR A 84 16.04 1.36 -14.41
N ASN A 85 16.74 0.97 -13.36
CA ASN A 85 17.97 1.64 -12.97
C ASN A 85 19.15 1.00 -13.70
N ILE A 86 19.59 1.66 -14.78
CA ILE A 86 20.73 1.20 -15.59
C ILE A 86 22.03 1.04 -14.78
N TRP A 87 22.14 1.76 -13.67
CA TRP A 87 23.29 1.62 -12.76
C TRP A 87 23.22 0.34 -11.94
N ILE A 88 22.04 -0.23 -11.79
CA ILE A 88 21.81 -1.50 -11.11
C ILE A 88 21.90 -2.65 -12.10
N VAL A 89 21.03 -2.67 -13.10
CA VAL A 89 20.89 -3.80 -14.01
C VAL A 89 21.82 -3.74 -15.22
N GLY A 90 22.52 -2.61 -15.39
CA GLY A 90 23.35 -2.40 -16.56
C GLY A 90 22.57 -2.04 -17.82
N ASP A 91 23.30 -1.77 -18.89
CA ASP A 91 22.77 -1.44 -20.20
C ASP A 91 22.56 -2.66 -21.13
N GLY A 92 22.67 -3.86 -20.58
CA GLY A 92 22.68 -5.10 -21.34
C GLY A 92 24.01 -5.41 -22.05
N LYS A 93 25.03 -4.55 -21.88
CA LYS A 93 26.37 -4.68 -22.47
C LYS A 93 27.46 -4.93 -21.43
N GLY A 94 27.08 -5.28 -20.22
CA GLY A 94 27.99 -5.59 -19.13
C GLY A 94 28.42 -4.39 -18.27
N GLY A 95 27.68 -3.30 -18.29
CA GLY A 95 28.02 -2.05 -17.58
C GLY A 95 27.07 -1.68 -16.42
N GLY A 96 26.84 -2.57 -15.48
CA GLY A 96 26.19 -2.20 -14.22
C GLY A 96 27.20 -1.96 -13.11
N PHE A 97 26.92 -1.00 -12.22
CA PHE A 97 27.76 -0.75 -11.04
C PHE A 97 27.38 -1.62 -9.84
N VAL A 98 26.26 -2.33 -9.93
CA VAL A 98 25.74 -3.05 -8.80
C VAL A 98 26.31 -4.43 -8.76
N ASP A 99 26.71 -4.69 -7.59
CA ASP A 99 26.91 -5.95 -6.98
C ASP A 99 25.80 -6.93 -7.41
N GLN A 100 26.18 -7.97 -8.11
CA GLN A 100 25.28 -9.03 -8.53
C GLN A 100 24.50 -9.60 -7.33
N HIS A 101 25.10 -9.59 -6.15
CA HIS A 101 24.48 -10.01 -4.92
C HIS A 101 23.15 -9.30 -4.62
N THR A 102 23.06 -7.98 -4.85
CA THR A 102 21.80 -7.23 -4.64
C THR A 102 20.69 -7.70 -5.60
N ILE A 103 21.04 -8.03 -6.83
CA ILE A 103 20.09 -8.57 -7.81
C ILE A 103 19.65 -9.97 -7.39
N ASP A 104 20.60 -10.81 -6.97
CA ASP A 104 20.34 -12.17 -6.53
C ASP A 104 19.44 -12.20 -5.29
N ASP A 105 19.61 -11.25 -4.37
CA ASP A 105 18.73 -11.09 -3.20
C ASP A 105 17.31 -10.76 -3.62
N PHE A 106 17.10 -9.78 -4.52
CA PHE A 106 15.76 -9.49 -5.04
C PHE A 106 15.14 -10.68 -5.78
N GLU A 107 15.91 -11.42 -6.56
CA GLU A 107 15.41 -12.61 -7.26
C GLU A 107 15.10 -13.75 -6.29
N SER A 108 15.86 -13.89 -5.19
CA SER A 108 15.54 -14.81 -4.09
C SER A 108 14.22 -14.43 -3.42
N ASP A 109 14.01 -13.15 -3.10
CA ASP A 109 12.75 -12.65 -2.54
C ASP A 109 11.56 -12.92 -3.48
N ARG A 110 11.76 -12.80 -4.78
CA ARG A 110 10.73 -13.14 -5.77
C ARG A 110 10.23 -14.56 -5.64
N LEU A 111 11.09 -15.50 -5.24
CA LEU A 111 10.75 -16.91 -5.08
C LEU A 111 10.24 -17.27 -3.69
N THR A 112 10.71 -16.56 -2.67
CA THR A 112 10.47 -16.90 -1.26
C THR A 112 9.37 -16.03 -0.63
N ASP A 113 9.34 -14.73 -0.95
CA ASP A 113 8.33 -13.78 -0.48
C ASP A 113 7.96 -12.79 -1.59
N ILE A 114 7.06 -13.21 -2.44
CA ILE A 114 6.57 -12.38 -3.56
C ILE A 114 5.97 -11.04 -3.11
N ASN A 115 5.40 -10.97 -1.89
CA ASN A 115 4.86 -9.71 -1.38
C ASN A 115 5.99 -8.74 -1.03
N TYR A 116 7.04 -9.22 -0.39
CA TYR A 116 8.25 -8.43 -0.09
C TYR A 116 8.91 -7.93 -1.38
N TYR A 117 9.09 -8.82 -2.35
CA TYR A 117 9.60 -8.46 -3.68
C TYR A 117 8.75 -7.37 -4.36
N ASN A 118 7.43 -7.50 -4.34
CA ASN A 118 6.53 -6.51 -4.92
C ASN A 118 6.68 -5.12 -4.28
N ILE A 119 6.86 -5.08 -2.95
CA ILE A 119 7.01 -3.83 -2.21
C ILE A 119 8.38 -3.19 -2.48
N TYR A 120 9.44 -3.93 -2.16
CA TYR A 120 10.78 -3.35 -2.05
C TYR A 120 11.56 -3.36 -3.37
N ALA A 121 11.30 -4.33 -4.23
CA ALA A 121 11.95 -4.39 -5.54
C ALA A 121 11.15 -3.67 -6.63
N LEU A 122 9.82 -3.82 -6.66
CA LEU A 122 8.98 -3.28 -7.73
C LEU A 122 8.22 -2.01 -7.38
N GLY A 123 8.17 -1.60 -6.12
CA GLY A 123 7.43 -0.42 -5.67
C GLY A 123 5.92 -0.54 -5.86
N HIS A 124 5.38 -1.76 -5.75
CA HIS A 124 3.94 -2.01 -5.75
C HIS A 124 3.38 -1.94 -4.33
N TRP A 125 2.12 -1.54 -4.20
CA TRP A 125 1.47 -1.57 -2.90
C TRP A 125 1.37 -3.00 -2.37
N GLY A 126 1.91 -3.20 -1.17
CA GLY A 126 1.93 -4.50 -0.52
C GLY A 126 0.72 -4.72 0.38
N LYS A 127 0.43 -5.98 0.61
CA LYS A 127 -0.45 -6.41 1.69
C LYS A 127 0.46 -6.79 2.84
N LEU A 128 0.55 -5.95 3.87
CA LEU A 128 1.30 -6.30 5.08
C LEU A 128 0.69 -7.56 5.68
N ARG A 129 1.46 -8.64 5.62
CA ARG A 129 1.20 -9.83 6.42
C ARG A 129 1.94 -9.65 7.74
N THR A 130 1.21 -9.32 8.79
CA THR A 130 1.80 -9.09 10.12
C THR A 130 2.25 -10.39 10.80
N GLY A 131 2.06 -11.53 10.13
CA GLY A 131 2.39 -12.85 10.68
C GLY A 131 1.42 -13.34 11.76
N GLY A 132 0.52 -12.50 12.19
CA GLY A 132 -0.54 -12.80 13.16
C GLY A 132 -1.88 -13.17 12.54
N GLU A 133 -1.95 -13.31 11.23
CA GLU A 133 -3.18 -13.63 10.54
C GLU A 133 -3.65 -15.05 10.93
N PHE A 134 -4.77 -15.10 11.64
CA PHE A 134 -5.40 -16.37 12.02
C PHE A 134 -5.84 -17.15 10.77
N LEU A 135 -6.36 -16.46 9.76
CA LEU A 135 -6.85 -17.03 8.51
C LEU A 135 -5.83 -16.83 7.36
N LYS A 136 -4.71 -17.55 7.40
CA LYS A 136 -3.63 -17.44 6.38
C LYS A 136 -4.09 -17.69 4.94
N GLN A 137 -5.19 -18.43 4.74
CA GLN A 137 -5.73 -18.76 3.42
C GLN A 137 -6.83 -17.81 2.96
N PHE A 138 -7.17 -16.80 3.76
CA PHE A 138 -8.18 -15.80 3.38
C PHE A 138 -7.68 -14.98 2.18
N LYS A 139 -8.52 -14.89 1.16
CA LYS A 139 -8.31 -14.08 -0.04
C LYS A 139 -9.58 -13.30 -0.32
N SER A 140 -9.48 -11.97 -0.34
CA SER A 140 -10.64 -11.10 -0.55
C SER A 140 -11.39 -11.45 -1.84
N GLU A 141 -10.65 -11.71 -2.92
CA GLU A 141 -11.22 -12.01 -4.22
C GLU A 141 -12.04 -13.33 -4.24
N LYS A 142 -11.78 -14.20 -3.27
CA LYS A 142 -12.44 -15.51 -3.16
C LYS A 142 -13.47 -15.58 -2.05
N HIS A 143 -13.22 -14.88 -0.93
CA HIS A 143 -13.98 -15.07 0.30
C HIS A 143 -14.85 -13.88 0.67
N VAL A 144 -14.73 -12.73 -0.04
CA VAL A 144 -15.61 -11.59 0.12
C VAL A 144 -16.56 -11.53 -1.07
N GLY A 145 -17.86 -11.41 -0.80
CA GLY A 145 -18.91 -11.31 -1.80
C GLY A 145 -20.18 -10.76 -1.16
N GLU A 146 -21.18 -10.49 -1.97
CA GLU A 146 -22.50 -10.12 -1.47
C GLU A 146 -23.28 -11.36 -1.10
N TYR A 147 -23.62 -11.49 0.19
CA TYR A 147 -24.41 -12.58 0.72
C TYR A 147 -25.72 -12.05 1.30
N ALA A 148 -26.82 -12.47 0.70
CA ALA A 148 -28.15 -12.09 1.19
C ALA A 148 -28.50 -12.90 2.45
N TYR A 149 -29.21 -12.25 3.39
CA TYR A 149 -29.83 -12.91 4.52
C TYR A 149 -30.87 -13.94 4.06
N ASN A 150 -30.77 -15.16 4.58
CA ASN A 150 -31.74 -16.23 4.33
C ASN A 150 -32.62 -16.44 5.56
N ILE A 151 -33.90 -16.08 5.47
CA ILE A 151 -34.85 -16.17 6.58
C ILE A 151 -35.06 -17.62 7.10
N ASN A 152 -34.74 -18.62 6.31
CA ASN A 152 -34.92 -20.04 6.68
C ASN A 152 -33.71 -20.62 7.43
N LEU A 153 -32.63 -19.87 7.59
CA LEU A 153 -31.43 -20.31 8.28
C LEU A 153 -31.27 -19.59 9.63
N PRO A 154 -30.79 -20.28 10.66
CA PRO A 154 -30.53 -19.66 11.95
C PRO A 154 -29.45 -18.58 11.83
N LEU A 155 -29.58 -17.54 12.65
CA LEU A 155 -28.54 -16.54 12.87
C LEU A 155 -27.59 -17.02 13.98
N HIS A 156 -26.30 -16.88 13.73
CA HIS A 156 -25.25 -17.04 14.71
C HIS A 156 -24.62 -15.67 14.97
N ILE A 157 -24.54 -15.28 16.22
CA ILE A 157 -24.04 -13.98 16.63
C ILE A 157 -22.80 -14.19 17.48
N SER A 158 -21.74 -13.48 17.17
CA SER A 158 -20.50 -13.46 17.95
C SER A 158 -20.21 -12.03 18.39
N PHE A 159 -19.86 -11.89 19.66
CA PHE A 159 -19.43 -10.63 20.24
C PHE A 159 -17.95 -10.73 20.59
N ASP A 160 -17.23 -9.65 20.35
CA ASP A 160 -15.86 -9.48 20.80
C ASP A 160 -15.73 -8.14 21.55
N GLU A 161 -15.24 -8.21 22.79
CA GLU A 161 -15.09 -7.05 23.65
C GLU A 161 -13.69 -6.47 23.43
N ASN A 162 -13.66 -5.28 22.85
CA ASN A 162 -12.44 -4.54 22.53
C ASN A 162 -12.40 -3.19 23.24
N VAL A 163 -11.22 -2.58 23.27
CA VAL A 163 -11.04 -1.24 23.82
C VAL A 163 -11.55 -0.15 22.86
N LEU A 164 -11.38 -0.37 21.54
CA LEU A 164 -11.89 0.51 20.48
C LEU A 164 -11.97 -0.28 19.14
N PRO A 165 -13.15 -0.42 18.51
CA PRO A 165 -14.47 -0.08 19.07
C PRO A 165 -14.81 -0.95 20.27
N TYR A 166 -15.69 -0.46 21.13
CA TYR A 166 -15.92 -1.03 22.46
C TYR A 166 -16.52 -2.44 22.44
N LEU A 167 -17.32 -2.73 21.45
CA LEU A 167 -17.93 -4.02 21.22
C LEU A 167 -18.13 -4.19 19.71
N THR A 168 -17.67 -5.30 19.18
CA THR A 168 -17.99 -5.69 17.81
C THR A 168 -18.96 -6.85 17.83
N CYS A 169 -19.96 -6.80 16.99
CA CYS A 169 -20.95 -7.86 16.82
C CYS A 169 -20.91 -8.35 15.39
N ASN A 170 -20.56 -9.61 15.21
CA ASN A 170 -20.57 -10.25 13.90
C ASN A 170 -21.77 -11.17 13.76
N VAL A 171 -22.50 -11.07 12.67
CA VAL A 171 -23.68 -11.85 12.36
C VAL A 171 -23.39 -12.82 11.24
N PHE A 172 -23.64 -14.11 11.49
CA PHE A 172 -23.32 -15.18 10.56
C PHE A 172 -24.52 -16.05 10.24
N GLN A 173 -24.49 -16.69 9.09
CA GLN A 173 -25.32 -17.85 8.74
C GLN A 173 -24.45 -18.99 8.21
N VAL A 174 -24.88 -20.21 8.44
CA VAL A 174 -24.23 -21.41 7.89
C VAL A 174 -25.13 -21.98 6.80
N GLU A 175 -24.60 -22.02 5.58
CA GLU A 175 -25.33 -22.59 4.44
C GLU A 175 -24.43 -23.59 3.70
N ASN A 176 -24.90 -24.81 3.53
CA ASN A 176 -24.17 -25.90 2.86
C ASN A 176 -22.75 -26.11 3.42
N GLY A 177 -22.59 -25.99 4.74
CA GLY A 177 -21.30 -26.14 5.41
C GLY A 177 -20.37 -24.94 5.31
N ASN A 178 -20.78 -23.85 4.67
CA ASN A 178 -20.03 -22.61 4.59
C ASN A 178 -20.53 -21.61 5.60
N LEU A 179 -19.62 -21.04 6.39
CA LEU A 179 -19.89 -19.91 7.27
C LEU A 179 -19.86 -18.62 6.47
N ARG A 180 -20.93 -17.85 6.51
CA ARG A 180 -21.06 -16.56 5.84
C ARG A 180 -21.32 -15.47 6.87
N GLN A 181 -20.46 -14.46 6.92
CA GLN A 181 -20.74 -13.23 7.64
C GLN A 181 -21.64 -12.38 6.77
N ILE A 182 -22.79 -11.99 7.29
CA ILE A 182 -23.82 -11.24 6.57
C ILE A 182 -23.96 -9.81 7.07
N ASP A 183 -23.49 -9.54 8.29
CA ASP A 183 -23.51 -8.19 8.87
C ASP A 183 -22.45 -8.04 9.97
N GLU A 184 -22.11 -6.78 10.27
CA GLU A 184 -21.21 -6.37 11.34
C GLU A 184 -21.75 -5.08 11.97
N ILE A 185 -21.86 -5.08 13.29
CA ILE A 185 -22.42 -3.96 14.08
C ILE A 185 -21.40 -3.48 15.12
#